data_0eb8cdaa5ad1fda15b307f0e1f97f92b
#
_entry.id   0eb8cdaa5ad1fda15b307f0e1f97f92b
#
_cell.length_a   1.000
_cell.length_b   1.000
_cell.length_c   1.000
_cell.angle_alpha   90.00
_cell.angle_beta   90.00
_cell.angle_gamma   90.00
#
_symmetry.space_group_name_H-M   'P 1'
#
loop_
_entity.id
_entity.type
_entity.pdbx_description
1 polymer ?
#
loop_
_entity_poly.entity_id
_entity_poly.type
_entity_poly.pdbx_seq_one_letter_code
_entity_poly.pdbx_strand_id
1 'polypeptide(L)'
;MTTKFKNIFHTLIIFFLVVFLLYSRILSNFVWTMPELFGDHNATIDWLECHSLGFNLITLETINCGTGKNIGQFNYGYAFLSLPYNNFLAIFYRTYLPWILIFIFIYLTLKIINPKNKIEILLIYLALLNPSTMLLIERMQLDCLFYIVIIFTVYNRYYFINWFLGIYFALIKIYPIAILLNIFFENKYRTFKKTCFIFLILAIIFFTYLFINRDFYLFMLNNMLPGKAGYHFLYSLNALPKIFKYVFGIKYQILLLIFYSLFIYTTIKSYKKINSNNDKLNKEIYTTDSKLFMISGYFNLFLFILVSSYAYKEVFLILLIPFILKIKNKHQNKIFDILIYIFIIRYCYLFLYSFLNVHDGITFIEGQRIFSNKFLLAIFFKALLDFALMSIVSAILYLKTKIYILDKLKN
;
A
#
# COMPACT_ATOMS: atom_id res chain seq x y z
N MET A 1 15.81 19.38 -23.14
CA MET A 1 14.91 19.51 -21.97
C MET A 1 15.56 18.78 -20.80
N THR A 2 15.88 19.47 -19.70
CA THR A 2 16.51 18.83 -18.55
C THR A 2 15.57 17.81 -17.92
N THR A 3 16.09 16.75 -17.31
CA THR A 3 15.30 15.69 -16.66
C THR A 3 14.33 16.26 -15.62
N LYS A 4 14.74 17.31 -14.91
CA LYS A 4 13.93 18.01 -13.91
C LYS A 4 12.70 18.68 -14.53
N PHE A 5 12.87 19.36 -15.66
CA PHE A 5 11.77 20.03 -16.36
C PHE A 5 10.78 19.00 -16.95
N LYS A 6 11.29 17.89 -17.49
CA LYS A 6 10.46 16.78 -17.99
C LYS A 6 9.57 16.18 -16.89
N ASN A 7 10.13 15.95 -15.69
CA ASN A 7 9.34 15.41 -14.58
C ASN A 7 8.26 16.38 -14.10
N ILE A 8 8.55 17.69 -14.02
CA ILE A 8 7.56 18.71 -13.68
C ILE A 8 6.44 18.75 -14.72
N PHE A 9 6.79 18.73 -16.01
CA PHE A 9 5.81 18.74 -17.11
C PHE A 9 4.86 17.53 -17.05
N HIS A 10 5.39 16.31 -16.87
CA HIS A 10 4.55 15.12 -16.70
C HIS A 10 3.72 15.17 -15.41
N THR A 11 4.27 15.73 -14.32
CA THR A 11 3.52 15.93 -13.07
C THR A 11 2.29 16.80 -13.30
N LEU A 12 2.45 17.91 -13.98
CA LEU A 12 1.34 18.82 -14.29
C LEU A 12 0.30 18.15 -15.18
N ILE A 13 0.71 17.45 -16.24
CA ILE A 13 -0.21 16.72 -17.11
C ILE A 13 -1.04 15.70 -16.32
N ILE A 14 -0.37 14.84 -15.51
CA ILE A 14 -1.07 13.82 -14.73
C ILE A 14 -1.96 14.46 -13.68
N PHE A 15 -1.48 15.52 -13.01
CA PHE A 15 -2.28 16.23 -12.01
C PHE A 15 -3.56 16.81 -12.61
N PHE A 16 -3.48 17.50 -13.76
CA PHE A 16 -4.66 18.01 -14.44
C PHE A 16 -5.59 16.90 -14.94
N LEU A 17 -5.05 15.78 -15.43
CA LEU A 17 -5.86 14.61 -15.79
C LEU A 17 -6.59 14.03 -14.55
N VAL A 18 -5.92 13.93 -13.41
CA VAL A 18 -6.54 13.49 -12.16
C VAL A 18 -7.66 14.46 -11.74
N VAL A 19 -7.39 15.76 -11.74
CA VAL A 19 -8.41 16.79 -11.43
C VAL A 19 -9.61 16.65 -12.36
N PHE A 20 -9.37 16.53 -13.66
CA PHE A 20 -10.44 16.35 -14.66
C PHE A 20 -11.26 15.08 -14.40
N LEU A 21 -10.60 13.93 -14.14
CA LEU A 21 -11.28 12.67 -13.86
C LEU A 21 -12.11 12.72 -12.56
N LEU A 22 -11.63 13.42 -11.55
CA LEU A 22 -12.36 13.58 -10.29
C LEU A 22 -13.62 14.47 -10.46
N TYR A 23 -13.49 15.62 -11.12
CA TYR A 23 -14.61 16.56 -11.28
C TYR A 23 -15.61 16.14 -12.36
N SER A 24 -15.18 15.43 -13.41
CA SER A 24 -16.08 14.93 -14.46
C SER A 24 -16.98 13.78 -13.97
N ARG A 25 -16.71 13.25 -12.79
CA ARG A 25 -17.37 12.06 -12.23
C ARG A 25 -17.36 10.83 -13.15
N ILE A 26 -16.54 10.84 -14.22
CA ILE A 26 -16.38 9.69 -15.12
C ILE A 26 -15.98 8.46 -14.32
N LEU A 27 -15.22 8.64 -13.22
CA LEU A 27 -14.81 7.56 -12.33
C LEU A 27 -15.99 6.86 -11.65
N SER A 28 -17.12 7.52 -11.43
CA SER A 28 -18.29 6.88 -10.81
C SER A 28 -18.83 5.72 -11.64
N ASN A 29 -18.60 5.75 -12.96
CA ASN A 29 -18.97 4.68 -13.86
C ASN A 29 -18.01 3.48 -13.81
N PHE A 30 -16.82 3.66 -13.24
CA PHE A 30 -15.75 2.65 -13.26
C PHE A 30 -15.32 2.18 -11.88
N VAL A 31 -15.54 2.99 -10.85
CA VAL A 31 -15.13 2.72 -9.48
C VAL A 31 -16.27 3.14 -8.55
N TRP A 32 -16.46 2.39 -7.48
CA TRP A 32 -17.41 2.80 -6.43
C TRP A 32 -16.88 4.05 -5.74
N THR A 33 -17.38 5.21 -6.20
CA THR A 33 -17.01 6.52 -5.68
C THR A 33 -17.88 6.87 -4.47
N MET A 34 -17.32 7.70 -3.60
CA MET A 34 -18.09 8.31 -2.52
C MET A 34 -18.98 9.45 -3.08
N PRO A 35 -20.13 9.75 -2.44
CA PRO A 35 -20.95 10.89 -2.82
C PRO A 35 -20.19 12.21 -2.77
N GLU A 36 -19.26 12.34 -1.81
CA GLU A 36 -18.44 13.51 -1.59
C GLU A 36 -16.98 13.22 -1.94
N LEU A 37 -16.34 14.14 -2.67
CA LEU A 37 -14.92 14.10 -2.95
C LEU A 37 -14.13 14.16 -1.61
N PHE A 38 -13.13 13.30 -1.48
CA PHE A 38 -12.32 13.15 -0.27
C PHE A 38 -13.11 12.70 0.98
N GLY A 39 -14.19 11.94 0.79
CA GLY A 39 -15.09 11.55 1.87
C GLY A 39 -14.42 10.88 3.05
N ASP A 40 -13.49 9.92 2.81
CA ASP A 40 -12.77 9.25 3.89
C ASP A 40 -11.79 10.20 4.61
N HIS A 41 -11.19 11.14 3.90
CA HIS A 41 -10.34 12.18 4.50
C HIS A 41 -11.17 13.13 5.37
N ASN A 42 -12.31 13.60 4.86
CA ASN A 42 -13.20 14.47 5.61
C ASN A 42 -13.70 13.79 6.90
N ALA A 43 -14.04 12.49 6.83
CA ALA A 43 -14.39 11.71 8.01
C ALA A 43 -13.27 11.67 9.07
N THR A 44 -11.99 11.60 8.62
CA THR A 44 -10.86 11.66 9.58
C THR A 44 -10.74 13.01 10.27
N ILE A 45 -11.06 14.10 9.59
CA ILE A 45 -11.06 15.45 10.16
C ILE A 45 -12.26 15.61 11.12
N ASP A 46 -13.41 15.04 10.78
CA ASP A 46 -14.57 15.00 11.69
C ASP A 46 -14.24 14.29 13.02
N TRP A 47 -13.47 13.20 12.99
CA TRP A 47 -12.98 12.56 14.23
C TRP A 47 -12.07 13.46 15.08
N LEU A 48 -11.16 14.21 14.44
CA LEU A 48 -10.31 15.18 15.18
C LEU A 48 -11.16 16.29 15.81
N GLU A 49 -12.19 16.76 15.10
CA GLU A 49 -13.14 17.74 15.60
C GLU A 49 -13.87 17.22 16.84
N CYS A 50 -14.46 16.03 16.74
CA CYS A 50 -15.15 15.41 17.85
C CYS A 50 -14.26 15.20 19.07
N HIS A 51 -13.01 14.74 18.85
CA HIS A 51 -12.05 14.60 19.93
C HIS A 51 -11.70 15.92 20.59
N SER A 52 -11.53 16.99 19.80
CA SER A 52 -11.24 18.33 20.33
C SER A 52 -12.39 18.91 21.17
N LEU A 53 -13.63 18.48 20.91
CA LEU A 53 -14.83 18.81 21.69
C LEU A 53 -15.01 17.92 22.94
N GLY A 54 -14.07 17.02 23.21
CA GLY A 54 -14.08 16.15 24.39
C GLY A 54 -14.90 14.87 24.26
N PHE A 55 -15.39 14.54 23.05
CA PHE A 55 -16.14 13.29 22.84
C PHE A 55 -15.21 12.06 22.88
N ASN A 56 -15.66 11.01 23.55
CA ASN A 56 -14.98 9.74 23.57
C ASN A 56 -15.32 8.93 22.32
N LEU A 57 -14.38 8.84 21.37
CA LEU A 57 -14.56 8.16 20.08
C LEU A 57 -14.58 6.62 20.18
N ILE A 58 -14.24 6.07 21.35
CA ILE A 58 -14.10 4.63 21.55
C ILE A 58 -15.42 3.95 21.84
N THR A 59 -16.32 4.66 22.55
CA THR A 59 -17.54 4.06 23.11
C THR A 59 -18.78 4.22 22.23
N LEU A 60 -18.69 4.97 21.13
CA LEU A 60 -19.85 5.30 20.30
C LEU A 60 -19.77 4.57 18.95
N GLU A 61 -20.82 3.79 18.63
CA GLU A 61 -20.95 3.09 17.34
C GLU A 61 -21.09 4.08 16.17
N THR A 62 -21.82 5.17 16.42
CA THR A 62 -21.95 6.30 15.51
C THR A 62 -21.81 7.59 16.30
N ILE A 63 -20.93 8.49 15.86
CA ILE A 63 -20.67 9.73 16.58
C ILE A 63 -21.44 10.86 15.91
N ASN A 64 -22.34 11.46 16.64
CA ASN A 64 -22.92 12.76 16.30
C ASN A 64 -22.42 13.79 17.31
N CYS A 65 -21.23 14.34 17.08
CA CYS A 65 -20.63 15.34 17.97
C CYS A 65 -21.12 16.77 17.70
N GLY A 66 -22.41 16.94 17.45
CA GLY A 66 -23.00 18.25 17.19
C GLY A 66 -22.85 18.75 15.75
N THR A 67 -22.15 18.01 14.89
CA THR A 67 -21.95 18.39 13.49
C THR A 67 -23.14 18.02 12.58
N GLY A 68 -24.16 17.33 13.11
CA GLY A 68 -25.30 16.84 12.34
C GLY A 68 -24.98 15.70 11.38
N LYS A 69 -23.70 15.25 11.30
CA LYS A 69 -23.25 14.17 10.44
C LYS A 69 -23.01 12.90 11.27
N ASN A 70 -23.53 11.77 10.80
CA ASN A 70 -23.16 10.46 11.33
C ASN A 70 -21.71 10.15 10.89
N ILE A 71 -20.77 10.31 11.81
CA ILE A 71 -19.38 9.97 11.60
C ILE A 71 -19.24 8.49 11.95
N GLY A 72 -18.85 7.67 11.00
CA GLY A 72 -18.63 6.25 11.22
C GLY A 72 -17.64 5.98 12.36
N GLN A 73 -17.61 4.73 12.81
CA GLN A 73 -16.73 4.29 13.89
C GLN A 73 -15.27 4.66 13.65
N PHE A 74 -14.59 5.22 14.66
CA PHE A 74 -13.17 5.53 14.62
C PHE A 74 -12.33 4.24 14.48
N ASN A 75 -11.51 4.17 13.45
CA ASN A 75 -10.77 2.97 13.09
C ASN A 75 -9.25 3.19 12.91
N TYR A 76 -8.72 4.29 13.43
CA TYR A 76 -7.29 4.58 13.49
C TYR A 76 -6.75 4.39 14.91
N GLY A 77 -5.44 4.22 15.06
CA GLY A 77 -4.81 4.17 16.37
C GLY A 77 -4.90 5.51 17.09
N TYR A 78 -4.89 5.46 18.43
CA TYR A 78 -5.07 6.63 19.29
C TYR A 78 -4.07 7.77 19.00
N ALA A 79 -2.86 7.43 18.50
CA ALA A 79 -1.87 8.43 18.09
C ALA A 79 -2.37 9.38 17.00
N PHE A 80 -3.39 9.01 16.20
CA PHE A 80 -3.99 9.91 15.23
C PHE A 80 -4.64 11.13 15.90
N LEU A 81 -5.24 10.95 17.07
CA LEU A 81 -5.92 12.00 17.82
C LEU A 81 -4.97 13.03 18.45
N SER A 82 -3.65 12.77 18.42
CA SER A 82 -2.64 13.75 18.84
C SER A 82 -2.36 14.85 17.79
N LEU A 83 -2.94 14.74 16.60
CA LEU A 83 -2.81 15.77 15.57
C LEU A 83 -3.51 17.06 16.04
N PRO A 84 -2.87 18.23 15.79
CA PRO A 84 -3.47 19.50 16.19
C PRO A 84 -4.75 19.77 15.40
N TYR A 85 -5.78 20.26 16.11
CA TYR A 85 -7.05 20.65 15.51
C TYR A 85 -7.48 22.05 15.99
N ASN A 86 -7.86 22.91 15.07
CA ASN A 86 -8.60 24.15 15.28
C ASN A 86 -9.34 24.51 13.97
N ASN A 87 -10.22 25.49 14.00
CA ASN A 87 -11.03 25.86 12.84
C ASN A 87 -10.21 26.23 11.60
N PHE A 88 -9.09 26.91 11.76
CA PHE A 88 -8.20 27.25 10.65
C PHE A 88 -7.55 26.00 10.04
N LEU A 89 -7.02 25.11 10.88
CA LEU A 89 -6.45 23.85 10.44
C LEU A 89 -7.50 22.93 9.81
N ALA A 90 -8.73 22.93 10.31
CA ALA A 90 -9.82 22.17 9.71
C ALA A 90 -10.11 22.59 8.27
N ILE A 91 -10.18 23.91 8.01
CA ILE A 91 -10.34 24.44 6.64
C ILE A 91 -9.14 24.04 5.77
N PHE A 92 -7.92 24.21 6.29
CA PHE A 92 -6.71 23.82 5.56
C PHE A 92 -6.70 22.32 5.23
N TYR A 93 -7.00 21.46 6.21
CA TYR A 93 -7.02 20.00 6.04
C TYR A 93 -8.07 19.58 5.03
N ARG A 94 -9.29 20.13 5.05
CA ARG A 94 -10.37 19.74 4.14
C ARG A 94 -10.18 20.27 2.71
N THR A 95 -9.70 21.52 2.58
CA THR A 95 -9.72 22.22 1.29
C THR A 95 -8.40 22.13 0.53
N TYR A 96 -7.26 22.27 1.21
CA TYR A 96 -5.96 22.43 0.55
C TYR A 96 -5.08 21.18 0.65
N LEU A 97 -5.05 20.54 1.81
CA LEU A 97 -4.14 19.42 2.07
C LEU A 97 -4.30 18.26 1.08
N PRO A 98 -5.52 17.83 0.69
CA PRO A 98 -5.68 16.75 -0.29
C PRO A 98 -4.99 17.04 -1.62
N TRP A 99 -5.16 18.24 -2.16
CA TRP A 99 -4.54 18.64 -3.43
C TRP A 99 -3.03 18.71 -3.36
N ILE A 100 -2.50 19.23 -2.25
CA ILE A 100 -1.06 19.28 -1.99
C ILE A 100 -0.50 17.86 -1.95
N LEU A 101 -1.15 16.94 -1.23
CA LEU A 101 -0.70 15.56 -1.12
C LEU A 101 -0.77 14.82 -2.46
N ILE A 102 -1.82 15.02 -3.26
CA ILE A 102 -1.94 14.46 -4.62
C ILE A 102 -0.79 14.96 -5.50
N PHE A 103 -0.52 16.26 -5.49
CA PHE A 103 0.57 16.83 -6.28
C PHE A 103 1.92 16.25 -5.86
N ILE A 104 2.20 16.20 -4.55
CA ILE A 104 3.44 15.63 -3.99
C ILE A 104 3.55 14.14 -4.34
N PHE A 105 2.47 13.38 -4.22
CA PHE A 105 2.43 11.96 -4.56
C PHE A 105 2.82 11.72 -6.03
N ILE A 106 2.20 12.44 -6.97
CA ILE A 106 2.50 12.33 -8.41
C ILE A 106 3.95 12.74 -8.68
N TYR A 107 4.38 13.91 -8.14
CA TYR A 107 5.73 14.44 -8.34
C TYR A 107 6.81 13.48 -7.82
N LEU A 108 6.65 12.98 -6.60
CA LEU A 108 7.60 12.05 -6.01
C LEU A 108 7.66 10.74 -6.79
N THR A 109 6.51 10.22 -7.22
CA THR A 109 6.47 8.99 -8.04
C THR A 109 7.28 9.16 -9.34
N LEU A 110 7.03 10.23 -10.07
CA LEU A 110 7.80 10.54 -11.29
C LEU A 110 9.28 10.76 -11.02
N LYS A 111 9.62 11.42 -9.92
CA LYS A 111 11.00 11.70 -9.52
C LYS A 111 11.78 10.43 -9.18
N ILE A 112 11.18 9.49 -8.43
CA ILE A 112 11.86 8.25 -8.03
C ILE A 112 11.98 7.25 -9.18
N ILE A 113 10.97 7.17 -10.06
CA ILE A 113 11.01 6.23 -11.20
C ILE A 113 11.89 6.79 -12.31
N ASN A 114 11.86 8.12 -12.54
CA ASN A 114 12.67 8.83 -13.53
C ASN A 114 12.69 8.13 -14.91
N PRO A 115 11.54 8.06 -15.62
CA PRO A 115 11.38 7.25 -16.83
C PRO A 115 12.28 7.71 -17.97
N LYS A 116 12.93 6.75 -18.62
CA LYS A 116 13.90 6.99 -19.68
C LYS A 116 13.35 6.74 -21.08
N ASN A 117 12.36 5.85 -21.21
CA ASN A 117 11.80 5.44 -22.49
C ASN A 117 10.25 5.44 -22.46
N LYS A 118 9.64 5.25 -23.63
CA LYS A 118 8.18 5.29 -23.79
C LYS A 118 7.44 4.24 -22.96
N ILE A 119 8.01 3.03 -22.81
CA ILE A 119 7.41 1.93 -22.04
C ILE A 119 7.39 2.28 -20.55
N GLU A 120 8.46 2.86 -20.03
CA GLU A 120 8.53 3.31 -18.64
C GLU A 120 7.56 4.45 -18.37
N ILE A 121 7.40 5.39 -19.32
CA ILE A 121 6.38 6.45 -19.24
C ILE A 121 4.99 5.84 -19.21
N LEU A 122 4.68 4.94 -20.15
CA LEU A 122 3.39 4.23 -20.19
C LEU A 122 3.10 3.52 -18.86
N LEU A 123 4.08 2.78 -18.32
CA LEU A 123 3.95 2.07 -17.05
C LEU A 123 3.57 3.03 -15.92
N ILE A 124 4.17 4.23 -15.85
CA ILE A 124 3.87 5.22 -14.81
C ILE A 124 2.44 5.77 -14.98
N TYR A 125 2.05 6.12 -16.21
CA TYR A 125 0.69 6.61 -16.45
C TYR A 125 -0.34 5.53 -16.08
N LEU A 126 -0.11 4.28 -16.47
CA LEU A 126 -0.97 3.16 -16.06
C LEU A 126 -0.99 3.00 -14.53
N ALA A 127 0.17 3.14 -13.86
CA ALA A 127 0.27 3.00 -12.40
C ALA A 127 -0.43 4.14 -11.64
N LEU A 128 -0.37 5.37 -12.14
CA LEU A 128 -0.96 6.54 -11.47
C LEU A 128 -2.44 6.74 -11.78
N LEU A 129 -2.88 6.37 -12.98
CA LEU A 129 -4.26 6.58 -13.42
C LEU A 129 -5.14 5.32 -13.29
N ASN A 130 -4.59 4.16 -12.83
CA ASN A 130 -5.41 2.97 -12.69
C ASN A 130 -6.52 3.15 -11.64
N PRO A 131 -7.61 2.40 -11.74
CA PRO A 131 -8.76 2.53 -10.85
C PRO A 131 -8.44 2.43 -9.36
N SER A 132 -7.48 1.57 -8.97
CA SER A 132 -7.08 1.43 -7.56
C SER A 132 -6.39 2.69 -7.02
N THR A 133 -5.49 3.29 -7.80
CA THR A 133 -4.83 4.55 -7.45
C THR A 133 -5.83 5.72 -7.47
N MET A 134 -6.72 5.74 -8.46
CA MET A 134 -7.76 6.78 -8.53
C MET A 134 -8.74 6.69 -7.36
N LEU A 135 -9.08 5.48 -6.89
CA LEU A 135 -9.87 5.28 -5.68
C LEU A 135 -9.16 5.79 -4.43
N LEU A 136 -7.83 5.57 -4.31
CA LEU A 136 -7.04 6.14 -3.22
C LEU A 136 -7.11 7.66 -3.21
N ILE A 137 -6.96 8.28 -4.37
CA ILE A 137 -6.93 9.73 -4.54
C ILE A 137 -8.33 10.33 -4.29
N GLU A 138 -9.37 9.72 -4.86
CA GLU A 138 -10.76 10.19 -4.70
C GLU A 138 -11.19 10.18 -3.22
N ARG A 139 -10.84 9.14 -2.49
CA ARG A 139 -11.12 9.02 -1.06
C ARG A 139 -10.14 9.79 -0.19
N MET A 140 -8.99 10.12 -0.71
CA MET A 140 -7.85 10.73 -0.01
C MET A 140 -7.50 9.98 1.28
N GLN A 141 -7.36 8.67 1.16
CA GLN A 141 -6.95 7.81 2.27
C GLN A 141 -5.57 8.19 2.80
N LEU A 142 -5.35 8.01 4.11
CA LEU A 142 -4.04 8.22 4.76
C LEU A 142 -2.91 7.40 4.12
N ASP A 143 -3.26 6.37 3.36
CA ASP A 143 -2.30 5.56 2.59
C ASP A 143 -1.51 6.40 1.57
N CYS A 144 -2.08 7.49 1.06
CA CYS A 144 -1.36 8.45 0.22
C CYS A 144 -0.23 9.14 1.03
N LEU A 145 -0.51 9.55 2.26
CA LEU A 145 0.49 10.11 3.16
C LEU A 145 1.56 9.08 3.54
N PHE A 146 1.18 7.83 3.82
CA PHE A 146 2.14 6.76 4.11
C PHE A 146 3.08 6.49 2.94
N TYR A 147 2.56 6.53 1.71
CA TYR A 147 3.37 6.42 0.50
C TYR A 147 4.45 7.51 0.43
N ILE A 148 4.07 8.77 0.68
CA ILE A 148 4.98 9.91 0.70
C ILE A 148 6.03 9.74 1.82
N VAL A 149 5.59 9.32 3.01
CA VAL A 149 6.47 9.12 4.17
C VAL A 149 7.49 8.00 3.92
N ILE A 150 7.10 6.89 3.29
CA ILE A 150 8.05 5.82 2.91
C ILE A 150 9.15 6.39 2.02
N ILE A 151 8.79 7.16 0.99
CA ILE A 151 9.79 7.80 0.12
C ILE A 151 10.68 8.75 0.94
N PHE A 152 10.06 9.62 1.74
CA PHE A 152 10.80 10.56 2.56
C PHE A 152 11.82 9.86 3.45
N THR A 153 11.43 8.83 4.19
CA THR A 153 12.32 8.12 5.12
C THR A 153 13.47 7.39 4.42
N VAL A 154 13.28 6.94 3.17
CA VAL A 154 14.35 6.32 2.38
C VAL A 154 15.41 7.33 1.94
N TYR A 155 14.98 8.55 1.59
CA TYR A 155 15.87 9.60 1.10
C TYR A 155 16.42 10.50 2.21
N ASN A 156 15.77 10.54 3.38
CA ASN A 156 16.19 11.34 4.51
C ASN A 156 17.44 10.75 5.19
N ARG A 157 18.41 11.62 5.50
CA ARG A 157 19.66 11.24 6.16
C ARG A 157 19.58 11.23 7.68
N TYR A 158 18.57 11.84 8.25
CA TYR A 158 18.39 11.94 9.70
C TYR A 158 17.66 10.70 10.24
N TYR A 159 18.41 9.72 10.68
CA TYR A 159 17.90 8.42 11.12
C TYR A 159 16.86 8.52 12.24
N PHE A 160 17.07 9.42 13.18
CA PHE A 160 16.14 9.62 14.30
C PHE A 160 14.74 10.04 13.81
N ILE A 161 14.66 10.93 12.82
CA ILE A 161 13.38 11.35 12.21
C ILE A 161 12.71 10.14 11.55
N ASN A 162 13.48 9.31 10.85
CA ASN A 162 12.94 8.12 10.20
C ASN A 162 12.35 7.13 11.21
N TRP A 163 13.02 6.93 12.36
CA TRP A 163 12.54 6.06 13.42
C TRP A 163 11.29 6.61 14.08
N PHE A 164 11.29 7.90 14.41
CA PHE A 164 10.11 8.58 14.96
C PHE A 164 8.91 8.46 14.02
N LEU A 165 9.07 8.79 12.75
CA LEU A 165 7.98 8.65 11.77
C LEU A 165 7.52 7.20 11.64
N GLY A 166 8.45 6.24 11.63
CA GLY A 166 8.12 4.82 11.57
C GLY A 166 7.24 4.36 12.73
N ILE A 167 7.57 4.76 13.97
CA ILE A 167 6.77 4.45 15.16
C ILE A 167 5.43 5.21 15.11
N TYR A 168 5.47 6.52 14.90
CA TYR A 168 4.28 7.36 14.94
C TYR A 168 3.20 6.85 13.96
N PHE A 169 3.59 6.59 12.70
CA PHE A 169 2.65 6.06 11.72
C PHE A 169 2.25 4.61 11.98
N ALA A 170 3.11 3.80 12.60
CA ALA A 170 2.74 2.46 13.04
C ALA A 170 1.71 2.48 14.18
N LEU A 171 1.72 3.51 15.01
CA LEU A 171 0.73 3.72 16.08
C LEU A 171 -0.60 4.26 15.53
N ILE A 172 -0.62 4.87 14.35
CA ILE A 172 -1.84 5.27 13.65
C ILE A 172 -2.46 4.07 12.91
N LYS A 173 -1.65 3.31 12.18
CA LYS A 173 -2.01 2.04 11.52
C LYS A 173 -0.83 1.09 11.63
N ILE A 174 -1.07 -0.17 11.98
CA ILE A 174 0.00 -1.13 12.31
C ILE A 174 0.97 -1.38 11.14
N TYR A 175 0.48 -1.44 9.90
CA TYR A 175 1.29 -1.83 8.76
C TYR A 175 2.44 -0.87 8.39
N PRO A 176 2.42 0.47 8.65
CA PRO A 176 3.58 1.33 8.49
C PRO A 176 4.80 0.97 9.34
N ILE A 177 4.70 0.03 10.28
CA ILE A 177 5.85 -0.50 11.03
C ILE A 177 6.98 -1.00 10.11
N ALA A 178 6.66 -1.38 8.88
CA ALA A 178 7.64 -1.73 7.86
C ALA A 178 8.65 -0.60 7.55
N ILE A 179 8.31 0.67 7.84
CA ILE A 179 9.23 1.81 7.72
C ILE A 179 10.44 1.62 8.66
N LEU A 180 10.26 0.96 9.81
CA LEU A 180 11.35 0.69 10.75
C LEU A 180 12.42 -0.25 10.16
N LEU A 181 12.11 -1.00 9.11
CA LEU A 181 13.12 -1.78 8.38
C LEU A 181 14.22 -0.92 7.79
N ASN A 182 14.00 0.41 7.65
CA ASN A 182 15.05 1.37 7.30
C ASN A 182 16.28 1.26 8.21
N ILE A 183 16.10 0.93 9.49
CA ILE A 183 17.18 0.79 10.48
C ILE A 183 18.25 -0.18 10.00
N PHE A 184 17.85 -1.25 9.32
CA PHE A 184 18.77 -2.24 8.78
C PHE A 184 19.60 -1.69 7.62
N PHE A 185 19.07 -0.75 6.82
CA PHE A 185 19.68 -0.27 5.57
C PHE A 185 20.33 1.12 5.69
N GLU A 186 20.17 1.82 6.82
CA GLU A 186 20.62 3.21 6.99
C GLU A 186 22.13 3.36 6.97
N ASN A 187 22.85 2.45 7.62
CA ASN A 187 24.30 2.54 7.74
C ASN A 187 24.97 1.20 7.42
N LYS A 188 25.76 1.20 6.34
CA LYS A 188 26.52 0.02 5.91
C LYS A 188 27.48 -0.49 6.99
N TYR A 189 28.12 0.41 7.75
CA TYR A 189 29.15 0.08 8.74
C TYR A 189 28.59 -0.24 10.13
N ARG A 190 27.27 -0.10 10.34
CA ARG A 190 26.64 -0.47 11.62
C ARG A 190 26.61 -1.98 11.75
N THR A 191 27.13 -2.50 12.87
CA THR A 191 27.10 -3.94 13.14
C THR A 191 25.67 -4.46 13.29
N PHE A 192 25.45 -5.74 12.99
CA PHE A 192 24.13 -6.37 13.11
C PHE A 192 23.60 -6.30 14.55
N LYS A 193 24.47 -6.53 15.56
CA LYS A 193 24.11 -6.43 16.99
C LYS A 193 23.54 -5.04 17.36
N LYS A 194 24.23 -3.96 16.95
CA LYS A 194 23.75 -2.58 17.18
C LYS A 194 22.41 -2.30 16.49
N THR A 195 22.23 -2.81 15.29
CA THR A 195 21.00 -2.67 14.53
C THR A 195 19.83 -3.38 15.23
N CYS A 196 20.03 -4.63 15.66
CA CYS A 196 19.03 -5.39 16.42
C CYS A 196 18.71 -4.71 17.77
N PHE A 197 19.69 -4.16 18.46
CA PHE A 197 19.49 -3.44 19.72
C PHE A 197 18.61 -2.20 19.54
N ILE A 198 18.87 -1.38 18.52
CA ILE A 198 18.02 -0.22 18.21
C ILE A 198 16.60 -0.68 17.89
N PHE A 199 16.46 -1.70 17.04
CA PHE A 199 15.14 -2.24 16.70
C PHE A 199 14.38 -2.75 17.93
N LEU A 200 15.07 -3.41 18.85
CA LEU A 200 14.50 -3.88 20.12
C LEU A 200 13.98 -2.72 20.98
N ILE A 201 14.77 -1.64 21.12
CA ILE A 201 14.33 -0.44 21.86
C ILE A 201 13.06 0.13 21.26
N LEU A 202 13.04 0.28 19.92
CA LEU A 202 11.88 0.84 19.23
C LEU A 202 10.66 -0.08 19.33
N ALA A 203 10.87 -1.40 19.30
CA ALA A 203 9.81 -2.39 19.54
C ALA A 203 9.26 -2.28 20.97
N ILE A 204 10.12 -2.13 21.97
CA ILE A 204 9.70 -1.93 23.38
C ILE A 204 8.83 -0.67 23.47
N ILE A 205 9.27 0.46 22.91
CA ILE A 205 8.49 1.71 22.91
C ILE A 205 7.13 1.49 22.27
N PHE A 206 7.09 0.84 21.12
CA PHE A 206 5.85 0.55 20.38
C PHE A 206 4.89 -0.33 21.19
N PHE A 207 5.40 -1.45 21.74
CA PHE A 207 4.56 -2.37 22.52
C PHE A 207 4.13 -1.77 23.86
N THR A 208 4.98 -0.95 24.52
CA THR A 208 4.61 -0.22 25.74
C THR A 208 3.44 0.73 25.46
N TYR A 209 3.49 1.46 24.34
CA TYR A 209 2.37 2.33 23.95
C TYR A 209 1.08 1.54 23.68
N LEU A 210 1.18 0.41 22.95
CA LEU A 210 0.03 -0.47 22.74
C LEU A 210 -0.53 -1.03 24.06
N PHE A 211 0.34 -1.38 24.99
CA PHE A 211 -0.07 -1.90 26.32
C PHE A 211 -0.78 -0.83 27.15
N ILE A 212 -0.27 0.39 27.20
CA ILE A 212 -0.91 1.52 27.91
C ILE A 212 -2.31 1.80 27.32
N ASN A 213 -2.47 1.68 26.01
CA ASN A 213 -3.73 1.94 25.31
C ASN A 213 -4.44 0.62 24.92
N ARG A 214 -4.22 -0.48 25.66
CA ARG A 214 -4.70 -1.83 25.30
C ARG A 214 -6.21 -1.90 25.09
N ASP A 215 -6.97 -1.25 25.94
CA ASP A 215 -8.45 -1.34 25.89
C ASP A 215 -8.99 -0.72 24.60
N PHE A 216 -8.37 0.36 24.13
CA PHE A 216 -8.65 0.95 22.83
C PHE A 216 -8.31 0.00 21.67
N TYR A 217 -7.12 -0.60 21.68
CA TYR A 217 -6.71 -1.51 20.62
C TYR A 217 -7.50 -2.82 20.61
N LEU A 218 -7.89 -3.34 21.79
CA LEU A 218 -8.79 -4.49 21.90
C LEU A 218 -10.18 -4.16 21.38
N PHE A 219 -10.73 -2.97 21.72
CA PHE A 219 -11.98 -2.49 21.14
C PHE A 219 -11.91 -2.42 19.61
N MET A 220 -10.85 -1.83 19.06
CA MET A 220 -10.65 -1.79 17.61
C MET A 220 -10.57 -3.18 16.98
N LEU A 221 -9.82 -4.11 17.56
CA LEU A 221 -9.68 -5.48 17.03
C LEU A 221 -11.02 -6.23 17.04
N ASN A 222 -11.83 -6.05 18.08
CA ASN A 222 -13.12 -6.72 18.22
C ASN A 222 -14.19 -6.10 17.29
N ASN A 223 -14.12 -4.80 17.04
CA ASN A 223 -15.11 -4.05 16.28
C ASN A 223 -14.63 -3.73 14.85
N MET A 224 -13.33 -3.83 14.57
CA MET A 224 -12.87 -3.82 13.18
C MET A 224 -13.50 -5.02 12.48
N LEU A 225 -14.56 -4.71 11.74
CA LEU A 225 -15.16 -5.68 10.85
C LEU A 225 -14.04 -6.28 9.99
N PRO A 226 -13.79 -7.62 10.09
CA PRO A 226 -12.88 -8.28 9.17
C PRO A 226 -13.39 -7.92 7.79
N GLY A 227 -12.62 -7.09 7.07
CA GLY A 227 -12.98 -6.38 5.87
C GLY A 227 -14.21 -6.95 5.17
N LYS A 228 -15.38 -6.38 5.44
CA LYS A 228 -16.58 -6.54 4.58
C LYS A 228 -16.34 -5.87 3.23
N ALA A 229 -15.05 -5.56 2.93
CA ALA A 229 -14.59 -5.23 1.59
C ALA A 229 -15.11 -6.32 0.67
N GLY A 230 -15.98 -5.94 -0.22
CA GLY A 230 -16.47 -6.84 -1.24
C GLY A 230 -15.27 -7.53 -1.89
N TYR A 231 -15.40 -8.77 -2.30
CA TYR A 231 -14.33 -9.58 -2.91
C TYR A 231 -13.56 -8.85 -4.03
N HIS A 232 -14.20 -7.90 -4.68
CA HIS A 232 -13.67 -7.11 -5.80
C HIS A 232 -12.55 -6.12 -5.42
N PHE A 233 -12.42 -5.77 -4.14
CA PHE A 233 -11.38 -4.85 -3.68
C PHE A 233 -10.26 -5.54 -2.90
N LEU A 234 -10.19 -6.88 -2.92
CA LEU A 234 -9.19 -7.59 -2.14
C LEU A 234 -7.84 -7.62 -2.86
N TYR A 235 -6.86 -7.03 -2.19
CA TYR A 235 -5.44 -7.27 -2.43
C TYR A 235 -4.95 -8.19 -1.29
N SER A 236 -4.99 -9.50 -1.51
CA SER A 236 -4.65 -10.48 -0.49
C SER A 236 -4.45 -11.87 -1.06
N LEU A 237 -3.54 -12.65 -0.48
CA LEU A 237 -3.38 -14.08 -0.74
C LEU A 237 -4.68 -14.85 -0.45
N ASN A 238 -5.49 -14.36 0.49
CA ASN A 238 -6.77 -14.94 0.87
C ASN A 238 -7.88 -14.80 -0.21
N ALA A 239 -7.64 -14.00 -1.26
CA ALA A 239 -8.64 -13.81 -2.32
C ALA A 239 -8.94 -15.11 -3.07
N LEU A 240 -7.91 -15.87 -3.48
CA LEU A 240 -8.07 -17.15 -4.17
C LEU A 240 -8.83 -18.19 -3.32
N PRO A 241 -8.43 -18.48 -2.07
CA PRO A 241 -9.21 -19.38 -1.20
C PRO A 241 -10.68 -19.01 -1.04
N LYS A 242 -10.99 -17.71 -0.96
CA LYS A 242 -12.38 -17.24 -0.85
C LYS A 242 -13.19 -17.52 -2.11
N ILE A 243 -12.60 -17.28 -3.29
CA ILE A 243 -13.24 -17.56 -4.58
C ILE A 243 -13.51 -19.05 -4.72
N PHE A 244 -12.51 -19.90 -4.46
CA PHE A 244 -12.63 -21.35 -4.56
C PHE A 244 -13.64 -21.92 -3.55
N LYS A 245 -13.68 -21.40 -2.32
CA LYS A 245 -14.74 -21.75 -1.36
C LYS A 245 -16.12 -21.44 -1.92
N TYR A 246 -16.30 -20.28 -2.52
CA TYR A 246 -17.59 -19.86 -3.05
C TYR A 246 -18.02 -20.72 -4.25
N VAL A 247 -17.10 -21.01 -5.18
CA VAL A 247 -17.41 -21.74 -6.42
C VAL A 247 -17.56 -23.24 -6.19
N PHE A 248 -16.70 -23.84 -5.36
CA PHE A 248 -16.61 -25.30 -5.21
C PHE A 248 -17.08 -25.83 -3.85
N GLY A 249 -17.47 -24.97 -2.91
CA GLY A 249 -17.92 -25.37 -1.58
C GLY A 249 -16.83 -26.00 -0.68
N ILE A 250 -15.55 -25.97 -1.09
CA ILE A 250 -14.45 -26.59 -0.36
C ILE A 250 -14.19 -25.84 0.94
N LYS A 251 -13.86 -26.55 2.04
CA LYS A 251 -13.54 -25.94 3.34
C LYS A 251 -12.42 -24.92 3.21
N TYR A 252 -12.65 -23.70 3.71
CA TYR A 252 -11.75 -22.55 3.58
C TYR A 252 -10.33 -22.82 4.13
N GLN A 253 -10.22 -23.53 5.25
CA GLN A 253 -8.95 -23.87 5.88
C GLN A 253 -8.05 -24.75 4.99
N ILE A 254 -8.66 -25.71 4.27
CA ILE A 254 -7.94 -26.58 3.32
C ILE A 254 -7.41 -25.73 2.16
N LEU A 255 -8.24 -24.86 1.63
CA LEU A 255 -7.85 -23.94 0.55
C LEU A 255 -6.75 -22.98 0.98
N LEU A 256 -6.82 -22.43 2.20
CA LEU A 256 -5.73 -21.63 2.75
C LEU A 256 -4.42 -22.41 2.73
N LEU A 257 -4.39 -23.61 3.29
CA LEU A 257 -3.18 -24.45 3.33
C LEU A 257 -2.62 -24.67 1.91
N ILE A 258 -3.46 -25.03 0.96
CA ILE A 258 -3.06 -25.26 -0.44
C ILE A 258 -2.44 -24.00 -1.05
N PHE A 259 -3.12 -22.85 -0.97
CA PHE A 259 -2.64 -21.61 -1.61
C PHE A 259 -1.41 -21.04 -0.92
N TYR A 260 -1.28 -21.15 0.41
CA TYR A 260 -0.05 -20.76 1.11
C TYR A 260 1.12 -21.68 0.73
N SER A 261 0.90 -22.98 0.65
CA SER A 261 1.93 -23.94 0.22
C SER A 261 2.36 -23.67 -1.23
N LEU A 262 1.40 -23.39 -2.12
CA LEU A 262 1.67 -23.03 -3.51
C LEU A 262 2.45 -21.70 -3.61
N PHE A 263 2.12 -20.72 -2.78
CA PHE A 263 2.83 -19.45 -2.72
C PHE A 263 4.29 -19.65 -2.28
N ILE A 264 4.53 -20.44 -1.24
CA ILE A 264 5.88 -20.78 -0.78
C ILE A 264 6.65 -21.52 -1.88
N TYR A 265 6.02 -22.52 -2.51
CA TYR A 265 6.64 -23.30 -3.60
C TYR A 265 7.05 -22.41 -4.78
N THR A 266 6.14 -21.55 -5.25
CA THR A 266 6.42 -20.63 -6.37
C THR A 266 7.48 -19.59 -6.02
N THR A 267 7.50 -19.13 -4.77
CA THR A 267 8.55 -18.24 -4.24
C THR A 267 9.91 -18.93 -4.25
N ILE A 268 10.01 -20.17 -3.77
CA ILE A 268 11.26 -20.94 -3.76
C ILE A 268 11.73 -21.22 -5.20
N LYS A 269 10.82 -21.58 -6.11
CA LYS A 269 11.16 -21.80 -7.53
C LYS A 269 11.68 -20.53 -8.19
N SER A 270 11.05 -19.39 -7.93
CA SER A 270 11.49 -18.08 -8.40
C SER A 270 12.85 -17.71 -7.81
N TYR A 271 13.06 -17.94 -6.51
CA TYR A 271 14.35 -17.73 -5.84
C TYR A 271 15.48 -18.53 -6.50
N LYS A 272 15.31 -19.84 -6.74
CA LYS A 272 16.33 -20.67 -7.40
C LYS A 272 16.71 -20.11 -8.76
N LYS A 273 15.74 -19.66 -9.55
CA LYS A 273 15.96 -19.06 -10.88
C LYS A 273 16.65 -17.71 -10.81
N ILE A 274 16.38 -16.90 -9.79
CA ILE A 274 17.03 -15.59 -9.58
C ILE A 274 18.45 -15.80 -9.05
N ASN A 275 18.64 -16.73 -8.13
CA ASN A 275 19.91 -16.99 -7.46
C ASN A 275 21.00 -17.51 -8.43
N SER A 276 20.63 -18.22 -9.49
CA SER A 276 21.57 -18.69 -10.52
C SER A 276 22.27 -17.55 -11.28
N ASN A 277 21.76 -16.32 -11.19
CA ASN A 277 22.29 -15.12 -11.87
C ASN A 277 22.80 -14.04 -10.88
N ASN A 278 23.31 -14.43 -9.73
CA ASN A 278 23.33 -13.64 -8.49
C ASN A 278 24.41 -12.57 -8.35
N ASP A 279 25.58 -12.69 -9.01
CA ASP A 279 26.74 -11.81 -8.75
C ASP A 279 26.46 -10.31 -8.99
N LYS A 280 25.48 -10.03 -9.80
CA LYS A 280 25.09 -8.66 -10.19
C LYS A 280 24.14 -7.98 -9.19
N LEU A 281 23.28 -8.75 -8.51
CA LEU A 281 22.35 -8.25 -7.50
C LEU A 281 23.05 -7.86 -6.19
N ASN A 282 24.19 -8.53 -5.89
CA ASN A 282 24.97 -8.31 -4.67
C ASN A 282 25.52 -6.88 -4.56
N LYS A 283 25.86 -6.26 -5.68
CA LYS A 283 26.46 -4.91 -5.72
C LYS A 283 25.48 -3.77 -5.46
N GLU A 284 24.17 -4.05 -5.50
CA GLU A 284 23.10 -3.02 -5.45
C GLU A 284 22.34 -2.99 -4.11
N ILE A 285 22.85 -3.64 -3.04
CA ILE A 285 22.10 -3.80 -1.78
C ILE A 285 21.83 -2.47 -1.07
N TYR A 286 22.84 -1.59 -1.04
CA TYR A 286 22.80 -0.35 -0.26
C TYR A 286 22.35 0.87 -1.07
N THR A 287 21.90 0.69 -2.31
CA THR A 287 21.37 1.82 -3.11
C THR A 287 20.01 2.27 -2.60
N THR A 288 19.69 3.54 -2.82
CA THR A 288 18.39 4.12 -2.42
C THR A 288 17.20 3.36 -3.01
N ASP A 289 17.29 2.97 -4.31
CA ASP A 289 16.23 2.19 -4.97
C ASP A 289 16.08 0.81 -4.34
N SER A 290 17.20 0.19 -3.91
CA SER A 290 17.19 -1.08 -3.20
C SER A 290 16.53 -0.96 -1.83
N LYS A 291 16.83 0.10 -1.07
CA LYS A 291 16.19 0.36 0.22
C LYS A 291 14.68 0.56 0.04
N LEU A 292 14.29 1.37 -0.94
CA LEU A 292 12.89 1.61 -1.26
C LEU A 292 12.17 0.30 -1.62
N PHE A 293 12.80 -0.55 -2.45
CA PHE A 293 12.27 -1.86 -2.82
C PHE A 293 12.10 -2.78 -1.60
N MET A 294 13.10 -2.83 -0.71
CA MET A 294 13.04 -3.68 0.49
C MET A 294 11.92 -3.26 1.42
N ILE A 295 11.82 -1.96 1.75
CA ILE A 295 10.79 -1.46 2.67
C ILE A 295 9.40 -1.63 2.07
N SER A 296 9.21 -1.18 0.83
CA SER A 296 7.91 -1.29 0.16
C SER A 296 7.54 -2.74 -0.16
N GLY A 297 8.52 -3.59 -0.46
CA GLY A 297 8.31 -5.00 -0.70
C GLY A 297 7.83 -5.74 0.55
N TYR A 298 8.47 -5.54 1.70
CA TYR A 298 7.99 -6.09 2.97
C TYR A 298 6.64 -5.52 3.37
N PHE A 299 6.41 -4.23 3.15
CA PHE A 299 5.12 -3.59 3.38
C PHE A 299 4.01 -4.25 2.54
N ASN A 300 4.24 -4.42 1.23
CA ASN A 300 3.30 -5.10 0.35
C ASN A 300 3.11 -6.57 0.74
N LEU A 301 4.18 -7.26 1.12
CA LEU A 301 4.11 -8.66 1.55
C LEU A 301 3.27 -8.81 2.82
N PHE A 302 3.44 -7.90 3.79
CA PHE A 302 2.62 -7.85 4.99
C PHE A 302 1.14 -7.66 4.66
N LEU A 303 0.82 -6.67 3.81
CA LEU A 303 -0.54 -6.40 3.37
C LEU A 303 -1.14 -7.58 2.59
N PHE A 304 -0.35 -8.24 1.76
CA PHE A 304 -0.80 -9.33 0.92
C PHE A 304 -1.06 -10.63 1.68
N ILE A 305 -0.20 -10.98 2.65
CA ILE A 305 -0.28 -12.23 3.40
C ILE A 305 -1.21 -12.11 4.61
N LEU A 306 -1.05 -11.05 5.42
CA LEU A 306 -1.67 -10.98 6.75
C LEU A 306 -2.99 -10.22 6.76
N VAL A 307 -3.21 -9.33 5.81
CA VAL A 307 -4.36 -8.42 5.83
C VAL A 307 -5.18 -8.60 4.58
N SER A 308 -6.49 -8.86 4.72
CA SER A 308 -7.43 -8.69 3.60
C SER A 308 -7.58 -7.18 3.35
N SER A 309 -6.75 -6.62 2.48
CA SER A 309 -6.70 -5.17 2.26
C SER A 309 -7.49 -4.74 1.03
N TYR A 310 -7.92 -3.46 1.04
CA TYR A 310 -8.58 -2.85 -0.11
C TYR A 310 -7.59 -2.63 -1.26
N ALA A 311 -8.10 -2.64 -2.49
CA ALA A 311 -7.30 -2.49 -3.71
C ALA A 311 -6.48 -1.20 -3.74
N TYR A 312 -6.93 -0.11 -3.12
CA TYR A 312 -6.17 1.16 -3.11
C TYR A 312 -4.81 1.05 -2.40
N LYS A 313 -4.61 0.04 -1.53
CA LYS A 313 -3.30 -0.24 -0.93
C LYS A 313 -2.28 -0.79 -1.93
N GLU A 314 -2.73 -1.20 -3.09
CA GLU A 314 -1.87 -1.63 -4.20
C GLU A 314 -0.96 -0.51 -4.73
N VAL A 315 -1.25 0.74 -4.36
CA VAL A 315 -0.40 1.91 -4.68
C VAL A 315 1.05 1.71 -4.22
N PHE A 316 1.27 0.98 -3.12
CA PHE A 316 2.62 0.71 -2.63
C PHE A 316 3.43 -0.21 -3.55
N LEU A 317 2.79 -0.93 -4.47
CA LEU A 317 3.48 -1.67 -5.53
C LEU A 317 4.26 -0.76 -6.49
N ILE A 318 3.83 0.48 -6.65
CA ILE A 318 4.51 1.47 -7.48
C ILE A 318 5.95 1.71 -6.98
N LEU A 319 6.16 1.65 -5.65
CA LEU A 319 7.47 1.84 -5.02
C LEU A 319 8.49 0.71 -5.34
N LEU A 320 8.03 -0.41 -5.90
CA LEU A 320 8.91 -1.50 -6.35
C LEU A 320 9.53 -1.21 -7.72
N ILE A 321 8.85 -0.41 -8.55
CA ILE A 321 9.18 -0.16 -9.96
C ILE A 321 10.58 0.42 -10.14
N PRO A 322 11.05 1.43 -9.36
CA PRO A 322 12.36 2.06 -9.56
C PRO A 322 13.50 1.04 -9.55
N PHE A 323 13.50 0.14 -8.57
CA PHE A 323 14.52 -0.91 -8.47
C PHE A 323 14.43 -1.92 -9.62
N ILE A 324 13.22 -2.35 -9.96
CA ILE A 324 12.97 -3.32 -11.05
C ILE A 324 13.49 -2.77 -12.39
N LEU A 325 13.16 -1.52 -12.71
CA LEU A 325 13.64 -0.84 -13.92
C LEU A 325 15.16 -0.68 -13.93
N LYS A 326 15.75 -0.30 -12.79
CA LYS A 326 17.19 -0.14 -12.66
C LYS A 326 17.93 -1.45 -12.94
N ILE A 327 17.48 -2.55 -12.32
CA ILE A 327 18.11 -3.87 -12.53
C ILE A 327 17.90 -4.36 -13.97
N LYS A 328 16.70 -4.20 -14.53
CA LYS A 328 16.43 -4.52 -15.93
C LYS A 328 17.41 -3.80 -16.87
N ASN A 329 17.49 -2.47 -16.73
CA ASN A 329 18.29 -1.62 -17.62
C ASN A 329 19.79 -1.89 -17.48
N LYS A 330 20.26 -2.31 -16.30
CA LYS A 330 21.68 -2.55 -16.01
C LYS A 330 22.14 -3.97 -16.35
N HIS A 331 21.26 -4.95 -16.21
CA HIS A 331 21.67 -6.37 -16.19
C HIS A 331 20.92 -7.26 -17.19
N GLN A 332 19.97 -6.73 -17.97
CA GLN A 332 19.18 -7.46 -18.97
C GLN A 332 18.66 -8.85 -18.50
N ASN A 333 18.19 -8.92 -17.25
CA ASN A 333 17.73 -10.15 -16.65
C ASN A 333 16.25 -10.39 -16.99
N LYS A 334 15.95 -11.49 -17.68
CA LYS A 334 14.62 -11.88 -18.16
C LYS A 334 13.53 -11.86 -17.06
N ILE A 335 13.89 -12.12 -15.79
CA ILE A 335 12.90 -12.12 -14.70
C ILE A 335 12.37 -10.71 -14.43
N PHE A 336 13.23 -9.70 -14.53
CA PHE A 336 12.81 -8.30 -14.36
C PHE A 336 12.00 -7.80 -15.55
N ASP A 337 12.25 -8.33 -16.76
CA ASP A 337 11.36 -8.09 -17.91
C ASP A 337 9.97 -8.69 -17.65
N ILE A 338 9.91 -9.93 -17.17
CA ILE A 338 8.65 -10.60 -16.81
C ILE A 338 7.91 -9.78 -15.75
N LEU A 339 8.59 -9.28 -14.72
CA LEU A 339 7.97 -8.43 -13.70
C LEU A 339 7.32 -7.17 -14.30
N ILE A 340 8.01 -6.49 -15.21
CA ILE A 340 7.48 -5.29 -15.86
C ILE A 340 6.25 -5.64 -16.70
N TYR A 341 6.28 -6.75 -17.45
CA TYR A 341 5.11 -7.20 -18.19
C TYR A 341 3.93 -7.55 -17.27
N ILE A 342 4.19 -8.21 -16.12
CA ILE A 342 3.15 -8.48 -15.13
C ILE A 342 2.55 -7.17 -14.61
N PHE A 343 3.35 -6.14 -14.31
CA PHE A 343 2.84 -4.83 -13.90
C PHE A 343 1.98 -4.19 -14.98
N ILE A 344 2.42 -4.18 -16.23
CA ILE A 344 1.66 -3.60 -17.35
C ILE A 344 0.35 -4.36 -17.53
N ILE A 345 0.40 -5.69 -17.63
CA ILE A 345 -0.79 -6.53 -17.80
C ILE A 345 -1.77 -6.31 -16.64
N ARG A 346 -1.26 -6.26 -15.41
CA ARG A 346 -2.07 -6.03 -14.22
C ARG A 346 -2.76 -4.67 -14.23
N TYR A 347 -2.05 -3.61 -14.56
CA TYR A 347 -2.65 -2.28 -14.62
C TYR A 347 -3.64 -2.16 -15.79
N CYS A 348 -3.33 -2.68 -16.97
CA CYS A 348 -4.26 -2.76 -18.08
C CYS A 348 -5.51 -3.58 -17.71
N TYR A 349 -5.32 -4.67 -16.97
CA TYR A 349 -6.42 -5.50 -16.49
C TYR A 349 -7.34 -4.76 -15.51
N LEU A 350 -6.80 -3.94 -14.61
CA LEU A 350 -7.59 -3.11 -13.70
C LEU A 350 -8.47 -2.11 -14.46
N PHE A 351 -7.97 -1.51 -15.55
CA PHE A 351 -8.80 -0.67 -16.43
C PHE A 351 -9.90 -1.48 -17.10
N LEU A 352 -9.56 -2.63 -17.68
CA LEU A 352 -10.55 -3.50 -18.33
C LEU A 352 -11.62 -3.97 -17.35
N TYR A 353 -11.21 -4.36 -16.15
CA TYR A 353 -12.08 -4.76 -15.05
C TYR A 353 -13.10 -3.67 -14.69
N SER A 354 -12.63 -2.43 -14.56
CA SER A 354 -13.48 -1.29 -14.26
C SER A 354 -14.41 -0.96 -15.44
N PHE A 355 -13.88 -1.00 -16.67
CA PHE A 355 -14.65 -0.68 -17.88
C PHE A 355 -15.81 -1.65 -18.14
N LEU A 356 -15.65 -2.90 -17.73
CA LEU A 356 -16.68 -3.93 -17.91
C LEU A 356 -17.81 -3.86 -16.86
N ASN A 357 -17.85 -2.82 -16.01
CA ASN A 357 -18.84 -2.64 -14.95
C ASN A 357 -19.04 -3.94 -14.14
N VAL A 358 -17.91 -4.57 -13.76
CA VAL A 358 -17.94 -5.85 -13.06
C VAL A 358 -18.63 -5.71 -11.70
N HIS A 359 -18.79 -4.48 -11.20
CA HIS A 359 -19.50 -4.16 -9.97
C HIS A 359 -20.98 -4.56 -9.99
N ASP A 360 -21.64 -4.52 -11.17
CA ASP A 360 -23.03 -4.94 -11.33
C ASP A 360 -23.23 -6.45 -11.20
N GLY A 361 -22.14 -7.21 -11.11
CA GLY A 361 -22.17 -8.66 -10.90
C GLY A 361 -22.42 -9.10 -9.45
N ILE A 362 -22.71 -8.16 -8.53
CA ILE A 362 -23.04 -8.47 -7.13
C ILE A 362 -24.51 -8.16 -6.90
N THR A 363 -25.30 -9.19 -6.65
CA THR A 363 -26.70 -9.04 -6.24
C THR A 363 -26.85 -9.43 -4.77
N PHE A 364 -27.81 -8.83 -4.09
CA PHE A 364 -28.17 -9.19 -2.72
C PHE A 364 -29.54 -9.84 -2.77
N ILE A 365 -29.61 -11.12 -2.42
CA ILE A 365 -30.86 -11.87 -2.29
C ILE A 365 -30.92 -12.39 -0.86
N GLU A 366 -31.97 -12.07 -0.13
CA GLU A 366 -32.21 -12.49 1.27
C GLU A 366 -31.02 -12.24 2.21
N GLY A 367 -30.31 -11.09 2.03
CA GLY A 367 -29.14 -10.75 2.83
C GLY A 367 -27.84 -11.48 2.43
N GLN A 368 -27.90 -12.41 1.47
CA GLN A 368 -26.73 -13.10 0.93
C GLN A 368 -26.23 -12.41 -0.33
N ARG A 369 -24.89 -12.34 -0.46
CA ARG A 369 -24.23 -11.82 -1.67
C ARG A 369 -24.11 -12.93 -2.71
N ILE A 370 -24.72 -12.72 -3.86
CA ILE A 370 -24.60 -13.60 -5.01
C ILE A 370 -23.70 -12.94 -6.03
N PHE A 371 -22.72 -13.69 -6.53
CA PHE A 371 -21.73 -13.20 -7.48
C PHE A 371 -21.98 -13.81 -8.86
N SER A 372 -22.00 -12.98 -9.90
CA SER A 372 -22.06 -13.48 -11.28
C SER A 372 -20.77 -14.21 -11.66
N ASN A 373 -20.87 -15.17 -12.57
CA ASN A 373 -19.70 -15.90 -13.08
C ASN A 373 -18.66 -14.95 -13.73
N LYS A 374 -19.14 -13.89 -14.40
CA LYS A 374 -18.30 -12.86 -15.01
C LYS A 374 -17.47 -12.14 -13.95
N PHE A 375 -18.09 -11.80 -12.84
CA PHE A 375 -17.45 -11.14 -11.70
C PHE A 375 -16.41 -12.07 -11.03
N LEU A 376 -16.77 -13.33 -10.78
CA LEU A 376 -15.86 -14.31 -10.16
C LEU A 376 -14.63 -14.56 -11.02
N LEU A 377 -14.82 -14.70 -12.35
CA LEU A 377 -13.72 -14.87 -13.29
C LEU A 377 -12.77 -13.67 -13.29
N ALA A 378 -13.33 -12.47 -13.27
CA ALA A 378 -12.55 -11.25 -13.25
C ALA A 378 -11.70 -11.12 -11.97
N ILE A 379 -12.27 -11.39 -10.78
CA ILE A 379 -11.51 -11.38 -9.53
C ILE A 379 -10.43 -12.47 -9.52
N PHE A 380 -10.75 -13.64 -10.05
CA PHE A 380 -9.82 -14.75 -10.12
C PHE A 380 -8.56 -14.38 -10.92
N PHE A 381 -8.71 -13.78 -12.09
CA PHE A 381 -7.55 -13.32 -12.88
C PHE A 381 -6.75 -12.24 -12.17
N LYS A 382 -7.41 -11.28 -11.53
CA LYS A 382 -6.72 -10.28 -10.68
C LYS A 382 -5.90 -10.95 -9.60
N ALA A 383 -6.50 -11.86 -8.85
CA ALA A 383 -5.84 -12.56 -7.76
C ALA A 383 -4.66 -13.42 -8.23
N LEU A 384 -4.74 -14.02 -9.42
CA LEU A 384 -3.61 -14.75 -10.03
C LEU A 384 -2.45 -13.81 -10.39
N LEU A 385 -2.73 -12.63 -10.95
CA LEU A 385 -1.69 -11.65 -11.27
C LEU A 385 -1.01 -11.13 -10.00
N ASP A 386 -1.77 -10.84 -8.95
CA ASP A 386 -1.25 -10.42 -7.65
C ASP A 386 -0.39 -11.54 -7.02
N PHE A 387 -0.84 -12.79 -7.11
CA PHE A 387 -0.12 -13.96 -6.62
C PHE A 387 1.22 -14.13 -7.35
N ALA A 388 1.22 -14.07 -8.67
CA ALA A 388 2.44 -14.21 -9.48
C ALA A 388 3.44 -13.09 -9.18
N LEU A 389 2.96 -11.83 -9.13
CA LEU A 389 3.77 -10.66 -8.81
C LEU A 389 4.42 -10.81 -7.43
N MET A 390 3.62 -11.10 -6.40
CA MET A 390 4.10 -11.17 -5.03
C MET A 390 5.00 -12.39 -4.77
N SER A 391 4.82 -13.50 -5.46
CA SER A 391 5.74 -14.64 -5.39
C SER A 391 7.15 -14.29 -5.87
N ILE A 392 7.26 -13.55 -6.99
CA ILE A 392 8.57 -13.11 -7.52
C ILE A 392 9.18 -12.04 -6.63
N VAL A 393 8.38 -11.06 -6.18
CA VAL A 393 8.85 -10.00 -5.25
C VAL A 393 9.38 -10.64 -3.96
N SER A 394 8.66 -11.61 -3.38
CA SER A 394 9.08 -12.32 -2.17
C SER A 394 10.40 -13.07 -2.37
N ALA A 395 10.62 -13.68 -3.54
CA ALA A 395 11.87 -14.33 -3.87
C ALA A 395 13.05 -13.35 -3.93
N ILE A 396 12.85 -12.16 -4.50
CA ILE A 396 13.86 -11.09 -4.55
C ILE A 396 14.13 -10.55 -3.14
N LEU A 397 13.09 -10.34 -2.33
CA LEU A 397 13.22 -9.88 -0.95
C LEU A 397 14.04 -10.87 -0.12
N TYR A 398 13.71 -12.16 -0.20
CA TYR A 398 14.44 -13.21 0.50
C TYR A 398 15.92 -13.22 0.11
N LEU A 399 16.22 -13.18 -1.20
CA LEU A 399 17.59 -13.14 -1.69
C LEU A 399 18.35 -11.94 -1.15
N LYS A 400 17.78 -10.73 -1.26
CA LYS A 400 18.42 -9.50 -0.79
C LYS A 400 18.64 -9.50 0.71
N THR A 401 17.67 -10.00 1.49
CA THR A 401 17.80 -10.13 2.95
C THR A 401 18.90 -11.11 3.32
N LYS A 402 18.98 -12.27 2.65
CA LYS A 402 20.05 -13.24 2.86
C LYS A 402 21.42 -12.60 2.61
N ILE A 403 21.59 -11.90 1.48
CA ILE A 403 22.85 -11.25 1.13
C ILE A 403 23.19 -10.16 2.16
N TYR A 404 22.20 -9.36 2.57
CA TYR A 404 22.36 -8.33 3.59
C TYR A 404 22.84 -8.90 4.93
N ILE A 405 22.21 -10.00 5.39
CA ILE A 405 22.58 -10.65 6.67
C ILE A 405 24.00 -11.20 6.56
N LEU A 406 24.35 -11.88 5.48
CA LEU A 406 25.70 -12.41 5.28
C LEU A 406 26.78 -11.31 5.22
N ASP A 407 26.49 -10.16 4.60
CA ASP A 407 27.39 -9.02 4.57
C ASP A 407 27.58 -8.40 5.97
N LYS A 408 26.52 -8.31 6.75
CA LYS A 408 26.54 -7.79 8.12
C LYS A 408 27.19 -8.73 9.14
N LEU A 409 27.18 -10.03 8.90
CA LEU A 409 27.85 -11.02 9.78
C LEU A 409 29.36 -11.08 9.52
N LYS A 410 29.81 -10.64 8.35
CA LYS A 410 31.26 -10.56 8.02
C LYS A 410 31.94 -9.31 8.58
N ASN A 411 31.18 -8.26 8.90
CA ASN A 411 31.63 -7.01 9.51
C ASN A 411 31.33 -7.01 11.01
#